data_a2e95c0e3446f089d347b2eea18ca01f
#
_entry.id   a2e95c0e3446f089d347b2eea18ca01f
#
_cell.length_a   1.000
_cell.length_b   1.000
_cell.length_c   1.000
_cell.angle_alpha   90.00
_cell.angle_beta   90.00
_cell.angle_gamma   90.00
#
_symmetry.space_group_name_H-M   'P 1'
#
loop_
_entity.id
_entity.type
_entity.pdbx_description
1 polymer ?
#
loop_
_entity_poly.entity_id
_entity_poly.type
_entity_poly.pdbx_seq_one_letter_code
_entity_poly.pdbx_strand_id
1 'polypeptide(L)' 'MKYVIILLLASNPIYVPFDLEKDCLDQGEEIIESIATYHGPGTNQGWYTEDNKLVYGFYCE' A
#
# COMPACT_ATOMS: atom_id res chain seq x y z
N MET A 1 4.67 -5.57 16.85
CA MET A 1 4.39 -5.57 15.99
C MET A 1 4.41 -4.69 15.67
N LYS A 2 4.66 -3.79 15.07
CA LYS A 2 4.08 -4.01 14.33
C LYS A 2 3.99 -3.06 13.32
N TYR A 3 3.95 -3.51 12.11
CA TYR A 3 4.01 -2.68 10.92
C TYR A 3 2.94 -3.12 9.96
N VAL A 4 2.43 -2.15 9.19
CA VAL A 4 1.70 -2.42 7.98
C VAL A 4 2.74 -2.37 6.88
N ILE A 5 2.88 -3.45 6.13
CA ILE A 5 3.92 -3.59 5.13
C ILE A 5 3.28 -3.50 3.76
N ILE A 6 3.63 -2.45 3.02
CA ILE A 6 3.06 -2.19 1.70
C ILE A 6 4.00 -2.77 0.64
N LEU A 7 3.48 -3.66 -0.18
CA LEU A 7 4.29 -4.38 -1.16
C LEU A 7 4.29 -3.66 -2.50
N LEU A 8 5.48 -3.35 -2.98
CA LEU A 8 5.66 -2.66 -4.25
C LEU A 8 6.36 -3.56 -5.25
N LEU A 9 5.89 -3.54 -6.48
CA LEU A 9 6.48 -4.34 -7.53
C LEU A 9 7.87 -3.81 -7.86
N ALA A 10 8.86 -4.72 -7.87
CA ALA A 10 10.24 -4.39 -8.21
C ALA A 10 10.85 -3.31 -7.32
N SER A 11 10.41 -3.24 -6.07
CA SER A 11 10.92 -2.25 -5.14
C SER A 11 10.83 -2.81 -3.73
N ASN A 12 11.54 -2.19 -2.80
CA ASN A 12 11.49 -2.61 -1.41
C ASN A 12 10.15 -2.27 -0.80
N PRO A 13 9.66 -3.09 0.15
CA PRO A 13 8.41 -2.80 0.84
C PRO A 13 8.51 -1.53 1.66
N ILE A 14 7.37 -0.90 1.89
CA ILE A 14 7.27 0.26 2.76
C ILE A 14 6.72 -0.21 4.09
N TYR A 15 7.38 0.16 5.20
CA TYR A 15 6.96 -0.22 6.54
C TYR A 15 6.32 0.98 7.22
N VAL A 16 5.09 0.84 7.67
CA VAL A 16 4.36 1.89 8.36
C VAL A 16 3.98 1.38 9.75
N PRO A 17 4.21 2.15 10.81
CA PRO A 17 3.83 1.70 12.16
C PRO A 17 2.35 1.34 12.24
N PHE A 18 2.09 0.23 12.90
CA PHE A 18 0.73 -0.30 13.03
C PHE A 18 -0.02 0.45 14.13
N ASP A 19 -1.26 0.88 13.80
CA ASP A 19 -2.13 1.52 14.76
C ASP A 19 -3.02 0.46 15.39
N LEU A 20 -2.83 0.22 16.70
CA LEU A 20 -3.56 -0.84 17.38
C LEU A 20 -5.05 -0.60 17.49
N GLU A 21 -5.48 0.63 17.23
CA GLU A 21 -6.89 0.98 17.33
C GLU A 21 -7.66 0.74 16.03
N LYS A 22 -6.97 0.29 14.99
CA LYS A 22 -7.58 0.07 13.69
C LYS A 22 -7.31 -1.34 13.20
N ASP A 23 -8.19 -1.80 12.31
CA ASP A 23 -7.99 -3.08 11.65
C ASP A 23 -6.87 -3.00 10.64
N CYS A 24 -6.20 -4.12 10.43
CA CYS A 24 -5.14 -4.20 9.43
C CYS A 24 -5.64 -3.79 8.04
N LEU A 25 -6.78 -4.32 7.65
CA LEU A 25 -7.33 -4.03 6.33
C LEU A 25 -7.62 -2.54 6.16
N ASP A 26 -8.25 -1.94 7.15
CA ASP A 26 -8.59 -0.52 7.10
C ASP A 26 -7.36 0.35 7.02
N GLN A 27 -6.35 0.05 7.84
CA GLN A 27 -5.11 0.80 7.82
C GLN A 27 -4.39 0.68 6.49
N GLY A 28 -4.31 -0.54 5.98
CA GLY A 28 -3.62 -0.79 4.73
C GLY A 28 -4.22 0.01 3.60
N GLU A 29 -5.54 0.00 3.51
CA GLU A 29 -6.23 0.74 2.45
C GLU A 29 -6.02 2.24 2.61
N GLU A 30 -6.10 2.73 3.84
CA GLU A 30 -5.91 4.14 4.12
C GLU A 30 -4.51 4.61 3.73
N ILE A 31 -3.51 3.80 4.08
CA ILE A 31 -2.12 4.12 3.75
C ILE A 31 -1.91 4.13 2.26
N ILE A 32 -2.42 3.12 1.56
CA ILE A 32 -2.26 3.04 0.11
C ILE A 32 -2.89 4.24 -0.56
N GLU A 33 -4.07 4.67 -0.09
CA GLU A 33 -4.74 5.82 -0.65
C GLU A 33 -3.96 7.11 -0.44
N SER A 34 -3.15 7.17 0.62
CA SER A 34 -2.39 8.37 0.91
C SER A 34 -1.07 8.43 0.16
N ILE A 35 -0.51 7.28 -0.23
CA ILE A 35 0.81 7.25 -0.88
C ILE A 35 0.73 6.92 -2.37
N ALA A 36 -0.42 6.50 -2.85
CA ALA A 36 -0.57 6.05 -4.23
C ALA A 36 -1.86 6.60 -4.81
N THR A 37 -1.91 6.60 -6.14
CA THR A 37 -3.10 7.05 -6.86
C THR A 37 -3.60 5.90 -7.71
N TYR A 38 -4.92 5.70 -7.75
CA TYR A 38 -5.50 4.65 -8.54
C TYR A 38 -5.55 5.04 -10.01
N HIS A 39 -5.06 4.16 -10.86
CA HIS A 39 -5.10 4.30 -12.30
C HIS A 39 -5.97 3.18 -12.87
N GLY A 40 -6.92 3.53 -13.65
CA GLY A 40 -7.78 2.56 -14.28
C GLY A 40 -8.94 3.25 -14.94
N PRO A 41 -9.72 2.50 -15.75
CA PRO A 41 -9.45 1.18 -16.30
C PRO A 41 -8.47 1.28 -17.45
N GLY A 42 -7.84 0.17 -17.79
CA GLY A 42 -6.93 0.16 -18.91
C GLY A 42 -5.78 -0.81 -18.69
N THR A 43 -4.72 -0.65 -19.49
CA THR A 43 -3.61 -1.59 -19.46
C THR A 43 -2.77 -1.47 -18.19
N ASN A 44 -2.73 -0.28 -17.58
CA ASN A 44 -1.93 -0.07 -16.38
C ASN A 44 -2.82 0.17 -15.17
N GLN A 45 -3.84 -0.64 -15.04
CA GLN A 45 -4.80 -0.51 -13.95
C GLN A 45 -4.16 -0.89 -12.63
N GLY A 46 -4.40 -0.10 -11.59
CA GLY A 46 -3.90 -0.37 -10.26
C GLY A 46 -3.52 0.88 -9.51
N TRP A 47 -2.89 0.68 -8.36
CA TRP A 47 -2.46 1.79 -7.51
C TRP A 47 -0.97 2.02 -7.72
N TYR A 48 -0.61 3.25 -8.04
CA TYR A 48 0.78 3.62 -8.34
C TYR A 48 1.24 4.75 -7.44
N THR A 49 2.45 4.61 -6.89
CA THR A 49 3.05 5.67 -6.07
C THR A 49 3.56 6.80 -6.96
N GLU A 50 4.06 7.86 -6.32
CA GLU A 50 4.65 8.99 -7.07
C GLU A 50 5.81 8.54 -7.94
N ASP A 51 6.53 7.51 -7.49
CA ASP A 51 7.66 6.97 -8.23
C ASP A 51 7.21 5.99 -9.31
N ASN A 52 5.90 5.91 -9.55
CA ASN A 52 5.35 5.03 -10.57
C ASN A 52 5.54 3.56 -10.23
N LYS A 53 5.55 3.22 -8.96
CA LYS A 53 5.67 1.84 -8.51
C LYS A 53 4.29 1.28 -8.25
N LEU A 54 4.05 0.07 -8.75
CA LEU A 54 2.75 -0.58 -8.56
C LEU A 54 2.66 -1.17 -7.15
N VAL A 55 1.60 -0.81 -6.44
CA VAL A 55 1.28 -1.41 -5.15
C VAL A 55 0.45 -2.65 -5.43
N TYR A 56 0.97 -3.83 -5.11
CA TYR A 56 0.24 -5.05 -5.44
C TYR A 56 -0.32 -5.75 -4.21
N GLY A 57 -0.11 -5.20 -3.03
CA GLY A 57 -0.70 -5.76 -1.84
C GLY A 57 -0.10 -5.19 -0.58
N PHE A 58 -0.58 -5.69 0.55
CA PHE A 58 -0.02 -5.32 1.83
C PHE A 58 -0.36 -6.41 2.84
N TYR A 59 0.35 -6.41 3.95
CA TYR A 59 0.00 -7.28 5.07
C TYR A 59 0.48 -6.62 6.36
N CYS A 60 -0.01 -7.11 7.48
CA CYS A 60 0.37 -6.61 8.78
C CYS A 60 1.16 -7.67 9.53
N GLU A 61 2.13 -7.21 10.27
CA GLU A 61 3.02 -8.13 10.98
C GLU A 61 2.95 -7.89 12.46
#